data_adcfa55344a5c1b5684294a22c9015e3
#
_entry.id   adcfa55344a5c1b5684294a22c9015e3
#
_cell.length_a   1.000
_cell.length_b   1.000
_cell.length_c   1.000
_cell.angle_alpha   90.00
_cell.angle_beta   90.00
_cell.angle_gamma   90.00
#
_symmetry.space_group_name_H-M   'P 1'
#
loop_
_entity.id
_entity.type
_entity.pdbx_description
1 polymer ?
#
loop_
_entity_poly.entity_id
_entity_poly.type
_entity_poly.pdbx_seq_one_letter_code
_entity_poly.pdbx_strand_id
1 'polypeptide(L)'
;MESEEPTDAERTKLAEDLSKRYGTAVDARPVPKAEDAELRAPRINVPDLISDWCSSSTYERVTYTYGAHFTERVRAFNLDFPNPPDVVAHPRNEDEVSATLDWCNENQYVAVPYGGGSSVVWGLNPPEDRGPTVVISLDQLDQVIEVDEVSRAARIQAGVFGPHLEDQLRPHGYTLRHFPQSFRFSTLGGWIATRSGGHYATNHTHIDEFVESTRMITPAGWWESRRLPGSGAGPSPDRMVIGSEGILGIITEAWMRIQKRPSFRATAGILFPSWEAGYEAVRNIVQAKLWPANLRILDPEEAQRAAGLDGNSSLVIVAFESAELT
;
A
#
# COMPACT_ATOMS: atom_id res chain seq x y z
N MET A 1 10.17 -6.33 -10.77
CA MET A 1 9.91 -7.41 -9.78
C MET A 1 9.35 -8.58 -10.54
N GLU A 2 10.07 -9.69 -10.57
CA GLU A 2 9.49 -10.94 -11.06
C GLU A 2 8.29 -11.25 -10.15
N SER A 3 7.10 -11.27 -10.73
CA SER A 3 5.92 -11.77 -10.03
C SER A 3 6.19 -13.25 -9.76
N GLU A 4 6.06 -13.68 -8.51
CA GLU A 4 5.92 -15.09 -8.17
C GLU A 4 4.54 -15.55 -8.70
N GLU A 5 4.40 -15.61 -10.01
CA GLU A 5 3.18 -16.17 -10.61
C GLU A 5 3.15 -17.66 -10.30
N PRO A 6 2.01 -18.15 -9.81
CA PRO A 6 1.88 -19.57 -9.56
C PRO A 6 2.09 -20.36 -10.86
N THR A 7 2.88 -21.40 -10.81
CA THR A 7 3.10 -22.32 -11.94
C THR A 7 1.80 -22.99 -12.36
N ASP A 8 1.74 -23.52 -13.58
CA ASP A 8 0.58 -24.28 -14.06
C ASP A 8 0.22 -25.44 -13.15
N ALA A 9 1.22 -26.13 -12.59
CA ALA A 9 1.02 -27.22 -11.65
C ALA A 9 0.37 -26.75 -10.34
N GLU A 10 0.80 -25.61 -9.80
CA GLU A 10 0.22 -25.03 -8.59
C GLU A 10 -1.21 -24.54 -8.84
N ARG A 11 -1.48 -23.93 -10.00
CA ARG A 11 -2.84 -23.51 -10.38
C ARG A 11 -3.77 -24.71 -10.54
N THR A 12 -3.31 -25.78 -11.17
CA THR A 12 -4.08 -27.03 -11.35
C THR A 12 -4.39 -27.65 -10.00
N LYS A 13 -3.39 -27.79 -9.12
CA LYS A 13 -3.60 -28.30 -7.76
C LYS A 13 -4.59 -27.46 -6.96
N LEU A 14 -4.47 -26.14 -7.02
CA LEU A 14 -5.42 -25.23 -6.35
C LEU A 14 -6.84 -25.42 -6.89
N ALA A 15 -7.02 -25.55 -8.20
CA ALA A 15 -8.32 -25.79 -8.82
C ALA A 15 -8.95 -27.11 -8.34
N GLU A 16 -8.14 -28.19 -8.23
CA GLU A 16 -8.59 -29.48 -7.69
C GLU A 16 -9.02 -29.36 -6.21
N ASP A 17 -8.24 -28.66 -5.39
CA ASP A 17 -8.53 -28.45 -3.96
C ASP A 17 -9.82 -27.61 -3.77
N LEU A 18 -9.99 -26.56 -4.58
CA LEU A 18 -11.22 -25.76 -4.59
C LEU A 18 -12.42 -26.57 -5.07
N SER A 19 -12.25 -27.41 -6.10
CA SER A 19 -13.32 -28.30 -6.58
C SER A 19 -13.81 -29.26 -5.49
N LYS A 20 -12.89 -29.85 -4.72
CA LYS A 20 -13.22 -30.70 -3.58
C LYS A 20 -13.93 -29.91 -2.46
N ARG A 21 -13.41 -28.73 -2.15
CA ARG A 21 -13.95 -27.89 -1.06
C ARG A 21 -15.37 -27.40 -1.34
N TYR A 22 -15.66 -26.98 -2.56
CA TYR A 22 -16.96 -26.41 -2.94
C TYR A 22 -17.93 -27.38 -3.59
N GLY A 23 -17.49 -28.62 -3.87
CA GLY A 23 -18.35 -29.64 -4.50
C GLY A 23 -18.75 -29.31 -5.93
N THR A 24 -17.99 -28.44 -6.62
CA THR A 24 -18.22 -28.03 -8.00
C THR A 24 -16.92 -28.01 -8.76
N ALA A 25 -16.98 -28.29 -10.07
CA ALA A 25 -15.76 -28.26 -10.91
C ALA A 25 -15.21 -26.81 -10.99
N VAL A 26 -13.94 -26.67 -10.71
CA VAL A 26 -13.18 -25.43 -10.87
C VAL A 26 -12.05 -25.69 -11.85
N ASP A 27 -11.99 -24.91 -12.93
CA ASP A 27 -10.95 -25.04 -13.94
C ASP A 27 -9.91 -23.92 -13.79
N ALA A 28 -8.63 -24.29 -13.86
CA ALA A 28 -7.54 -23.34 -13.92
C ALA A 28 -7.53 -22.68 -15.33
N ARG A 29 -7.91 -21.42 -15.41
CA ARG A 29 -7.82 -20.64 -16.65
C ARG A 29 -6.43 -20.01 -16.79
N PRO A 30 -5.92 -19.81 -18.03
CA PRO A 30 -4.68 -19.07 -18.23
C PRO A 30 -4.83 -17.62 -17.72
N VAL A 31 -3.72 -17.05 -17.25
CA VAL A 31 -3.70 -15.61 -16.89
C VAL A 31 -3.82 -14.79 -18.16
N PRO A 32 -4.78 -13.87 -18.27
CA PRO A 32 -4.95 -13.01 -19.43
C PRO A 32 -3.78 -12.03 -19.54
N LYS A 33 -3.43 -11.64 -20.76
CA LYS A 33 -2.44 -10.60 -21.01
C LYS A 33 -3.12 -9.24 -21.11
N ALA A 34 -2.49 -8.22 -20.56
CA ALA A 34 -3.03 -6.86 -20.58
C ALA A 34 -3.24 -6.35 -22.01
N GLU A 35 -2.37 -6.76 -22.94
CA GLU A 35 -2.39 -6.37 -24.33
C GLU A 35 -3.61 -6.94 -25.09
N ASP A 36 -4.21 -8.02 -24.58
CA ASP A 36 -5.40 -8.64 -25.18
C ASP A 36 -6.71 -7.90 -24.81
N ALA A 37 -6.64 -6.87 -23.96
CA ALA A 37 -7.81 -6.09 -23.57
C ALA A 37 -8.29 -5.17 -24.70
N GLU A 38 -9.57 -5.25 -25.00
CA GLU A 38 -10.22 -4.33 -25.94
C GLU A 38 -10.68 -3.06 -25.19
N LEU A 39 -9.90 -1.99 -25.31
CA LEU A 39 -10.20 -0.73 -24.66
C LEU A 39 -10.80 0.29 -25.64
N ARG A 40 -11.69 1.16 -25.14
CA ARG A 40 -12.04 2.36 -25.88
C ARG A 40 -10.80 3.19 -26.21
N ALA A 41 -10.81 3.92 -27.31
CA ALA A 41 -9.74 4.86 -27.63
C ALA A 41 -9.60 5.93 -26.52
N PRO A 42 -8.38 6.44 -26.24
CA PRO A 42 -8.19 7.60 -25.40
C PRO A 42 -8.99 8.80 -25.92
N ARG A 43 -9.60 9.56 -25.03
CA ARG A 43 -10.40 10.75 -25.37
C ARG A 43 -9.59 12.03 -25.45
N ILE A 44 -8.31 11.98 -25.04
CA ILE A 44 -7.40 13.13 -24.94
C ILE A 44 -6.06 12.83 -25.62
N ASN A 45 -5.44 13.88 -26.13
CA ASN A 45 -4.10 13.82 -26.68
C ASN A 45 -3.12 14.44 -25.69
N VAL A 46 -2.01 13.78 -25.45
CA VAL A 46 -0.92 14.27 -24.59
C VAL A 46 -0.15 15.36 -25.35
N PRO A 47 0.03 16.56 -24.80
CA PRO A 47 0.84 17.58 -25.43
C PRO A 47 2.34 17.24 -25.34
N ASP A 48 3.13 17.70 -26.33
CA ASP A 48 4.57 17.41 -26.44
C ASP A 48 5.34 17.77 -25.15
N LEU A 49 4.92 18.82 -24.47
CA LEU A 49 5.57 19.30 -23.23
C LEU A 49 5.63 18.25 -22.11
N ILE A 50 4.64 17.36 -22.02
CA ILE A 50 4.53 16.36 -20.95
C ILE A 50 4.58 14.93 -21.50
N SER A 51 4.83 14.75 -22.78
CA SER A 51 4.76 13.44 -23.46
C SER A 51 5.81 12.46 -22.95
N ASP A 52 6.95 12.95 -22.46
CA ASP A 52 8.07 12.12 -22.02
C ASP A 52 7.74 11.22 -20.82
N TRP A 53 6.76 11.62 -20.01
CA TRP A 53 6.35 10.83 -18.84
C TRP A 53 4.87 10.41 -18.87
N CYS A 54 4.22 10.52 -20.02
CA CYS A 54 2.83 10.13 -20.21
C CYS A 54 2.70 8.99 -21.21
N SER A 55 1.79 8.06 -20.95
CA SER A 55 1.47 6.94 -21.82
C SER A 55 -0.04 6.75 -21.97
N SER A 56 -0.47 6.41 -23.18
CA SER A 56 -1.83 5.97 -23.49
C SER A 56 -1.89 4.52 -24.03
N SER A 57 -0.83 3.75 -23.81
CA SER A 57 -0.75 2.35 -24.24
C SER A 57 -1.82 1.49 -23.55
N THR A 58 -2.25 0.42 -24.22
CA THR A 58 -3.20 -0.52 -23.65
C THR A 58 -2.68 -1.12 -22.33
N TYR A 59 -1.40 -1.48 -22.30
CA TYR A 59 -0.78 -2.05 -21.10
C TYR A 59 -0.89 -1.10 -19.88
N GLU A 60 -0.49 0.17 -20.03
CA GLU A 60 -0.57 1.17 -18.97
C GLU A 60 -2.02 1.39 -18.51
N ARG A 61 -2.91 1.60 -19.44
CA ARG A 61 -4.31 1.88 -19.15
C ARG A 61 -5.01 0.72 -18.44
N VAL A 62 -4.68 -0.52 -18.80
CA VAL A 62 -5.16 -1.75 -18.09
C VAL A 62 -4.58 -1.82 -16.70
N THR A 63 -3.26 -1.66 -16.56
CA THR A 63 -2.53 -1.80 -15.30
C THR A 63 -3.01 -0.80 -14.24
N TYR A 64 -3.31 0.43 -14.66
CA TYR A 64 -3.67 1.53 -13.77
C TYR A 64 -5.19 1.83 -13.68
N THR A 65 -6.04 0.92 -14.17
CA THR A 65 -7.51 1.09 -14.05
C THR A 65 -8.03 0.79 -12.65
N TYR A 66 -7.55 -0.29 -12.05
CA TYR A 66 -8.14 -0.86 -10.85
C TYR A 66 -7.20 -0.86 -9.64
N GLY A 67 -7.80 -0.95 -8.45
CA GLY A 67 -7.11 -1.32 -7.24
C GLY A 67 -7.03 -2.84 -7.04
N ALA A 68 -7.17 -3.26 -5.78
CA ALA A 68 -7.02 -4.67 -5.39
C ALA A 68 -8.29 -5.27 -4.77
N HIS A 69 -9.44 -4.60 -4.87
CA HIS A 69 -10.70 -5.19 -4.42
C HIS A 69 -11.00 -6.48 -5.19
N PHE A 70 -11.61 -7.47 -4.53
CA PHE A 70 -11.86 -8.79 -5.15
C PHE A 70 -12.61 -8.69 -6.49
N THR A 71 -13.66 -7.87 -6.56
CA THR A 71 -14.43 -7.70 -7.82
C THR A 71 -13.60 -7.04 -8.92
N GLU A 72 -12.70 -6.11 -8.58
CA GLU A 72 -11.77 -5.49 -9.54
C GLU A 72 -10.79 -6.52 -10.09
N ARG A 73 -10.27 -7.41 -9.24
CA ARG A 73 -9.41 -8.53 -9.66
C ARG A 73 -10.16 -9.49 -10.57
N VAL A 74 -11.43 -9.80 -10.27
CA VAL A 74 -12.28 -10.63 -11.13
C VAL A 74 -12.52 -9.95 -12.49
N ARG A 75 -12.83 -8.64 -12.51
CA ARG A 75 -12.99 -7.87 -13.75
C ARG A 75 -11.70 -7.84 -14.56
N ALA A 76 -10.58 -7.51 -13.93
CA ALA A 76 -9.27 -7.51 -14.60
C ALA A 76 -8.92 -8.89 -15.20
N PHE A 77 -9.16 -9.97 -14.47
CA PHE A 77 -8.95 -11.33 -14.96
C PHE A 77 -9.85 -11.69 -16.15
N ASN A 78 -10.99 -11.05 -16.30
CA ASN A 78 -11.88 -11.23 -17.45
C ASN A 78 -11.68 -10.16 -18.54
N LEU A 79 -10.64 -9.33 -18.44
CA LEU A 79 -10.36 -8.20 -19.34
C LEU A 79 -11.53 -7.21 -19.44
N ASP A 80 -12.32 -7.08 -18.37
CA ASP A 80 -13.47 -6.18 -18.29
C ASP A 80 -13.03 -4.80 -17.77
N PHE A 81 -12.79 -3.87 -18.70
CA PHE A 81 -12.35 -2.49 -18.43
C PHE A 81 -13.28 -1.48 -19.09
N PRO A 82 -14.52 -1.27 -18.60
CA PRO A 82 -15.50 -0.39 -19.25
C PRO A 82 -15.07 1.07 -19.25
N ASN A 83 -14.35 1.52 -18.23
CA ASN A 83 -13.88 2.89 -18.12
C ASN A 83 -12.40 2.97 -17.71
N PRO A 84 -11.47 2.55 -18.61
CA PRO A 84 -10.04 2.69 -18.34
C PRO A 84 -9.63 4.17 -18.36
N PRO A 85 -8.52 4.56 -17.67
CA PRO A 85 -7.99 5.92 -17.80
C PRO A 85 -7.64 6.23 -19.25
N ASP A 86 -7.61 7.51 -19.59
CA ASP A 86 -7.22 7.94 -20.94
C ASP A 86 -5.71 8.00 -21.07
N VAL A 87 -5.03 8.45 -20.02
CA VAL A 87 -3.57 8.59 -19.94
C VAL A 87 -3.10 8.17 -18.56
N VAL A 88 -1.91 7.57 -18.49
CA VAL A 88 -1.15 7.33 -17.27
C VAL A 88 0.11 8.18 -17.34
N ALA A 89 0.35 8.99 -16.31
CA ALA A 89 1.54 9.81 -16.17
C ALA A 89 2.45 9.23 -15.08
N HIS A 90 3.76 9.22 -15.35
CA HIS A 90 4.83 8.77 -14.45
C HIS A 90 5.82 9.91 -14.19
N PRO A 91 5.41 10.98 -13.48
CA PRO A 91 6.28 12.12 -13.20
C PRO A 91 7.49 11.68 -12.37
N ARG A 92 8.66 12.19 -12.76
CA ARG A 92 9.97 11.84 -12.16
C ARG A 92 10.39 12.78 -11.02
N ASN A 93 9.68 13.88 -10.87
CA ASN A 93 9.93 14.92 -9.88
C ASN A 93 8.65 15.74 -9.62
N GLU A 94 8.70 16.61 -8.61
CA GLU A 94 7.57 17.43 -8.21
C GLU A 94 7.11 18.45 -9.26
N ASP A 95 8.03 18.96 -10.08
CA ASP A 95 7.69 19.90 -11.15
C ASP A 95 6.86 19.21 -12.25
N GLU A 96 7.17 17.97 -12.58
CA GLU A 96 6.39 17.16 -13.52
C GLU A 96 5.02 16.75 -12.94
N VAL A 97 4.92 16.51 -11.62
CA VAL A 97 3.61 16.32 -10.96
C VAL A 97 2.77 17.59 -11.10
N SER A 98 3.37 18.77 -10.81
CA SER A 98 2.69 20.07 -10.96
C SER A 98 2.23 20.30 -12.39
N ALA A 99 3.11 20.13 -13.36
CA ALA A 99 2.79 20.32 -14.77
C ALA A 99 1.66 19.40 -15.25
N THR A 100 1.63 18.15 -14.77
CA THR A 100 0.55 17.20 -15.07
C THR A 100 -0.77 17.65 -14.47
N LEU A 101 -0.76 18.14 -13.22
CA LEU A 101 -1.98 18.66 -12.56
C LEU A 101 -2.48 19.94 -13.21
N ASP A 102 -1.57 20.87 -13.58
CA ASP A 102 -1.92 22.09 -14.28
C ASP A 102 -2.60 21.77 -15.62
N TRP A 103 -2.03 20.83 -16.40
CA TRP A 103 -2.66 20.35 -17.62
C TRP A 103 -4.05 19.74 -17.38
N CYS A 104 -4.22 18.92 -16.34
CA CYS A 104 -5.51 18.37 -15.97
C CYS A 104 -6.52 19.48 -15.62
N ASN A 105 -6.10 20.46 -14.83
CA ASN A 105 -6.94 21.57 -14.40
C ASN A 105 -7.38 22.47 -15.57
N GLU A 106 -6.46 22.85 -16.45
CA GLU A 106 -6.74 23.68 -17.62
C GLU A 106 -7.75 23.04 -18.57
N ASN A 107 -7.73 21.70 -18.68
CA ASN A 107 -8.57 20.94 -19.59
C ASN A 107 -9.78 20.29 -18.90
N GLN A 108 -9.97 20.50 -17.59
CA GLN A 108 -11.02 19.88 -16.78
C GLN A 108 -11.00 18.35 -16.83
N TYR A 109 -9.80 17.76 -16.85
CA TYR A 109 -9.61 16.32 -16.75
C TYR A 109 -9.61 15.87 -15.29
N VAL A 110 -10.05 14.65 -15.05
CA VAL A 110 -9.98 14.05 -13.72
C VAL A 110 -8.56 13.55 -13.48
N ALA A 111 -7.95 14.00 -12.39
CA ALA A 111 -6.66 13.48 -11.94
C ALA A 111 -6.88 12.45 -10.83
N VAL A 112 -6.34 11.26 -11.00
CA VAL A 112 -6.40 10.17 -10.00
C VAL A 112 -4.98 9.86 -9.54
N PRO A 113 -4.61 10.16 -8.27
CA PRO A 113 -3.31 9.77 -7.74
C PRO A 113 -3.23 8.26 -7.56
N TYR A 114 -2.09 7.67 -7.93
CA TYR A 114 -1.89 6.23 -7.88
C TYR A 114 -0.54 5.89 -7.22
N GLY A 115 -0.57 5.06 -6.19
CA GLY A 115 0.62 4.49 -5.56
C GLY A 115 0.88 3.07 -6.06
N GLY A 116 0.74 2.08 -5.18
CA GLY A 116 0.93 0.66 -5.55
C GLY A 116 -0.33 -0.08 -6.02
N GLY A 117 -1.46 0.58 -6.18
CA GLY A 117 -2.70 -0.05 -6.63
C GLY A 117 -3.29 -1.09 -5.66
N SER A 118 -2.92 -1.04 -4.38
CA SER A 118 -3.32 -2.04 -3.38
C SER A 118 -4.63 -1.69 -2.64
N SER A 119 -5.26 -0.57 -2.94
CA SER A 119 -6.55 -0.15 -2.35
C SER A 119 -7.64 -1.17 -2.64
N VAL A 120 -8.48 -1.45 -1.63
CA VAL A 120 -9.61 -2.40 -1.71
C VAL A 120 -10.98 -1.71 -1.58
N VAL A 121 -11.04 -0.39 -1.72
CA VAL A 121 -12.25 0.42 -1.53
C VAL A 121 -12.70 1.14 -2.81
N TRP A 122 -12.24 0.70 -3.98
CA TRP A 122 -12.51 1.28 -5.31
C TRP A 122 -12.10 2.75 -5.49
N GLY A 123 -11.24 3.26 -4.62
CA GLY A 123 -10.80 4.65 -4.65
C GLY A 123 -9.92 5.04 -5.86
N LEU A 124 -9.48 4.05 -6.65
CA LEU A 124 -8.61 4.25 -7.81
C LEU A 124 -9.35 4.18 -9.14
N ASN A 125 -10.63 3.76 -9.14
CA ASN A 125 -11.38 3.60 -10.37
C ASN A 125 -11.66 4.95 -11.02
N PRO A 126 -11.33 5.12 -12.31
CA PRO A 126 -11.72 6.32 -13.04
C PRO A 126 -13.24 6.53 -12.99
N PRO A 127 -13.73 7.72 -12.60
CA PRO A 127 -15.17 7.97 -12.52
C PRO A 127 -15.82 7.98 -13.90
N GLU A 128 -16.96 7.32 -14.03
CA GLU A 128 -17.64 7.13 -15.33
C GLU A 128 -18.28 8.41 -15.88
N ASP A 129 -18.72 9.29 -14.99
CA ASP A 129 -19.56 10.46 -15.30
C ASP A 129 -18.80 11.81 -15.29
N ARG A 130 -17.46 11.80 -15.09
CA ARG A 130 -16.68 13.03 -14.93
C ARG A 130 -15.71 13.37 -16.05
N GLY A 131 -15.79 12.68 -17.17
CA GLY A 131 -15.00 12.99 -18.37
C GLY A 131 -13.66 12.24 -18.46
N PRO A 132 -12.70 12.75 -19.24
CA PRO A 132 -11.42 12.11 -19.42
C PRO A 132 -10.61 12.04 -18.10
N THR A 133 -9.86 10.95 -17.92
CA THR A 133 -9.12 10.68 -16.69
C THR A 133 -7.64 10.49 -16.98
N VAL A 134 -6.82 11.18 -16.21
CA VAL A 134 -5.37 11.00 -16.12
C VAL A 134 -5.05 10.35 -14.78
N VAL A 135 -4.45 9.17 -14.80
CA VAL A 135 -3.87 8.56 -13.60
C VAL A 135 -2.45 9.08 -13.44
N ILE A 136 -2.09 9.51 -12.25
CA ILE A 136 -0.75 10.02 -11.92
C ILE A 136 -0.10 9.02 -10.98
N SER A 137 0.79 8.19 -11.54
CA SER A 137 1.59 7.23 -10.78
C SER A 137 2.80 7.93 -10.18
N LEU A 138 3.06 7.69 -8.90
CA LEU A 138 4.20 8.26 -8.19
C LEU A 138 5.40 7.31 -8.14
N ASP A 139 5.40 6.25 -8.92
CA ASP A 139 6.39 5.17 -8.88
C ASP A 139 7.84 5.63 -9.15
N GLN A 140 8.04 6.80 -9.78
CA GLN A 140 9.35 7.40 -10.03
C GLN A 140 9.83 8.30 -8.87
N LEU A 141 8.97 8.65 -7.92
CA LEU A 141 9.31 9.39 -6.70
C LEU A 141 9.58 8.38 -5.57
N ASP A 142 10.71 7.67 -5.64
CA ASP A 142 10.96 6.45 -4.87
C ASP A 142 12.19 6.51 -3.94
N GLN A 143 12.70 7.71 -3.66
CA GLN A 143 13.96 7.89 -2.94
C GLN A 143 13.76 8.21 -1.45
N VAL A 144 14.64 7.68 -0.61
CA VAL A 144 14.93 8.23 0.73
C VAL A 144 15.90 9.39 0.53
N ILE A 145 15.39 10.63 0.65
CA ILE A 145 16.13 11.85 0.30
C ILE A 145 17.13 12.20 1.39
N GLU A 146 16.75 12.03 2.66
CA GLU A 146 17.52 12.46 3.81
C GLU A 146 17.26 11.56 5.01
N VAL A 147 18.30 11.26 5.80
CA VAL A 147 18.20 10.56 7.08
C VAL A 147 18.78 11.45 8.18
N ASP A 148 17.92 11.89 9.11
CA ASP A 148 18.27 12.61 10.31
C ASP A 148 18.47 11.60 11.46
N GLU A 149 19.71 11.21 11.68
CA GLU A 149 20.06 10.24 12.72
C GLU A 149 19.86 10.78 14.16
N VAL A 150 19.93 12.10 14.33
CA VAL A 150 19.76 12.73 15.66
C VAL A 150 18.30 12.65 16.09
N SER A 151 17.39 13.02 15.21
CA SER A 151 15.95 12.96 15.46
C SER A 151 15.34 11.60 15.15
N ARG A 152 16.11 10.70 14.52
CA ARG A 152 15.66 9.39 14.02
C ARG A 152 14.45 9.55 13.10
N ALA A 153 14.61 10.35 12.07
CA ALA A 153 13.61 10.56 11.05
C ALA A 153 14.23 10.54 9.66
N ALA A 154 13.42 10.30 8.64
CA ALA A 154 13.86 10.33 7.24
C ALA A 154 12.85 11.08 6.39
N ARG A 155 13.33 11.88 5.42
CA ARG A 155 12.53 12.49 4.37
C ARG A 155 12.48 11.51 3.20
N ILE A 156 11.29 11.11 2.85
CA ILE A 156 11.06 9.99 1.94
C ILE A 156 10.02 10.38 0.91
N GLN A 157 10.27 10.07 -0.35
CA GLN A 157 9.33 10.28 -1.43
C GLN A 157 8.16 9.29 -1.36
N ALA A 158 6.98 9.76 -1.76
CA ALA A 158 5.71 9.07 -1.53
C ALA A 158 5.50 7.81 -2.40
N GLY A 159 6.18 7.71 -3.53
CA GLY A 159 6.07 6.58 -4.46
C GLY A 159 6.94 5.38 -4.10
N VAL A 160 7.80 5.47 -3.07
CA VAL A 160 8.66 4.35 -2.70
C VAL A 160 7.87 3.16 -2.18
N PHE A 161 8.13 1.99 -2.74
CA PHE A 161 7.55 0.72 -2.28
C PHE A 161 8.23 0.22 -1.01
N GLY A 162 7.49 -0.52 -0.20
CA GLY A 162 7.97 -1.02 1.09
C GLY A 162 9.34 -1.69 1.08
N PRO A 163 9.61 -2.70 0.24
CA PRO A 163 10.92 -3.34 0.15
C PRO A 163 12.04 -2.37 -0.22
N HIS A 164 11.81 -1.49 -1.20
CA HIS A 164 12.80 -0.53 -1.65
C HIS A 164 13.10 0.54 -0.59
N LEU A 165 12.07 0.99 0.14
CA LEU A 165 12.22 1.89 1.29
C LEU A 165 13.12 1.26 2.38
N GLU A 166 12.82 0.02 2.76
CA GLU A 166 13.59 -0.70 3.77
C GLU A 166 15.04 -0.96 3.34
N ASP A 167 15.27 -1.23 2.02
CA ASP A 167 16.61 -1.43 1.48
C ASP A 167 17.44 -0.14 1.48
N GLN A 168 16.82 1.01 1.25
CA GLN A 168 17.49 2.31 1.34
C GLN A 168 17.79 2.73 2.78
N LEU A 169 16.95 2.39 3.76
CA LEU A 169 17.20 2.69 5.18
C LEU A 169 18.24 1.75 5.82
N ARG A 170 18.38 0.53 5.30
CA ARG A 170 19.25 -0.52 5.88
C ARG A 170 20.71 -0.12 6.03
N PRO A 171 21.38 0.52 5.05
CA PRO A 171 22.77 0.96 5.17
C PRO A 171 23.00 1.96 6.33
N HIS A 172 21.97 2.72 6.69
CA HIS A 172 22.00 3.66 7.83
C HIS A 172 21.70 2.98 9.18
N GLY A 173 21.39 1.68 9.20
CA GLY A 173 21.03 0.96 10.41
C GLY A 173 19.60 1.19 10.89
N TYR A 174 18.73 1.75 10.03
CA TYR A 174 17.35 2.08 10.34
C TYR A 174 16.33 1.23 9.58
N THR A 175 15.09 1.31 10.01
CA THR A 175 13.88 0.71 9.43
C THR A 175 12.70 1.62 9.74
N LEU A 176 11.73 1.72 8.84
CA LEU A 176 10.46 2.38 9.14
C LEU A 176 9.62 1.56 10.12
N ARG A 177 9.72 0.26 10.06
CA ARG A 177 8.96 -0.70 10.88
C ARG A 177 7.44 -0.67 10.66
N HIS A 178 7.01 -0.20 9.50
CA HIS A 178 5.63 -0.25 9.07
C HIS A 178 5.46 -1.31 7.97
N PHE A 179 4.81 -2.43 8.30
CA PHE A 179 4.63 -3.57 7.40
C PHE A 179 3.15 -3.90 7.25
N PRO A 180 2.40 -3.18 6.39
CA PRO A 180 1.03 -3.54 6.07
C PRO A 180 0.99 -4.87 5.31
N GLN A 181 -0.19 -5.50 5.21
CA GLN A 181 -0.34 -6.76 4.47
C GLN A 181 0.09 -6.64 3.01
N SER A 182 -0.15 -5.47 2.40
CA SER A 182 0.25 -5.13 1.03
C SER A 182 1.68 -4.60 0.90
N PHE A 183 2.55 -4.78 1.89
CA PHE A 183 3.89 -4.16 1.99
C PHE A 183 4.70 -4.19 0.68
N ARG A 184 4.68 -5.32 -0.03
CA ARG A 184 5.41 -5.49 -1.30
C ARG A 184 4.82 -4.68 -2.46
N PHE A 185 3.54 -4.35 -2.39
CA PHE A 185 2.73 -3.78 -3.48
C PHE A 185 2.12 -2.44 -3.14
N SER A 186 2.58 -1.79 -2.08
CA SER A 186 2.06 -0.50 -1.64
C SER A 186 3.18 0.49 -1.34
N THR A 187 2.87 1.76 -1.48
CA THR A 187 3.83 2.86 -1.37
C THR A 187 3.61 3.67 -0.11
N LEU A 188 4.64 4.43 0.30
CA LEU A 188 4.57 5.30 1.47
C LEU A 188 3.39 6.29 1.38
N GLY A 189 3.23 6.98 0.25
CA GLY A 189 2.12 7.92 0.05
C GLY A 189 0.76 7.24 0.16
N GLY A 190 0.64 6.02 -0.37
CA GLY A 190 -0.55 5.19 -0.23
C GLY A 190 -0.84 4.85 1.24
N TRP A 191 0.18 4.50 2.03
CA TRP A 191 0.00 4.23 3.46
C TRP A 191 -0.50 5.45 4.23
N ILE A 192 0.05 6.63 3.92
CA ILE A 192 -0.38 7.89 4.54
C ILE A 192 -1.82 8.21 4.11
N ALA A 193 -2.11 8.18 2.81
CA ALA A 193 -3.42 8.51 2.26
C ALA A 193 -4.53 7.60 2.79
N THR A 194 -4.26 6.31 3.02
CA THR A 194 -5.26 5.35 3.52
C THR A 194 -5.23 5.16 5.05
N ARG A 195 -4.34 5.85 5.76
CA ARG A 195 -4.12 5.68 7.20
C ARG A 195 -3.88 4.22 7.59
N SER A 196 -2.97 3.57 6.89
CA SER A 196 -2.76 2.13 6.99
C SER A 196 -2.22 1.69 8.36
N GLY A 197 -2.62 0.48 8.79
CA GLY A 197 -2.04 -0.25 9.91
C GLY A 197 -1.03 -1.31 9.42
N GLY A 198 -0.02 -1.58 10.22
CA GLY A 198 0.98 -2.62 9.92
C GLY A 198 0.97 -3.75 10.94
N HIS A 199 1.67 -4.84 10.62
CA HIS A 199 1.77 -6.02 11.50
C HIS A 199 2.50 -5.75 12.82
N TYR A 200 3.23 -4.64 12.90
CA TYR A 200 3.94 -4.20 14.11
C TYR A 200 3.21 -3.08 14.86
N ALA A 201 1.93 -2.85 14.53
CA ALA A 201 1.13 -1.77 15.13
C ALA A 201 0.90 -1.92 16.64
N THR A 202 1.09 -3.09 17.22
CA THR A 202 0.98 -3.29 18.68
C THR A 202 2.05 -2.49 19.44
N ASN A 203 3.28 -2.40 18.88
CA ASN A 203 4.37 -1.65 19.47
C ASN A 203 4.59 -0.28 18.79
N HIS A 204 4.59 -0.28 17.44
CA HIS A 204 4.95 0.88 16.64
C HIS A 204 3.75 1.66 16.10
N THR A 205 2.52 1.25 16.46
CA THR A 205 1.27 1.93 16.10
C THR A 205 0.95 1.94 14.59
N HIS A 206 0.04 2.83 14.16
CA HIS A 206 -0.37 3.03 12.78
C HIS A 206 0.51 4.09 12.11
N ILE A 207 0.41 4.23 10.79
CA ILE A 207 1.23 5.15 10.00
C ILE A 207 1.15 6.60 10.50
N ASP A 208 0.03 7.00 11.08
CA ASP A 208 -0.22 8.34 11.56
C ASP A 208 0.67 8.79 12.74
N GLU A 209 1.23 7.85 13.49
CA GLU A 209 2.20 8.15 14.54
C GLU A 209 3.65 8.19 14.01
N PHE A 210 3.89 7.69 12.80
CA PHE A 210 5.18 7.76 12.13
C PHE A 210 5.37 9.08 11.36
N VAL A 211 4.29 9.70 10.92
CA VAL A 211 4.34 10.94 10.13
C VAL A 211 4.71 12.12 11.03
N GLU A 212 5.83 12.80 10.70
CA GLU A 212 6.25 14.03 11.35
C GLU A 212 5.84 15.29 10.55
N SER A 213 5.84 15.18 9.23
CA SER A 213 5.27 16.19 8.32
C SER A 213 4.99 15.58 6.96
N THR A 214 4.12 16.23 6.18
CA THR A 214 3.80 15.85 4.82
C THR A 214 3.98 17.03 3.87
N ARG A 215 4.37 16.74 2.62
CA ARG A 215 4.43 17.69 1.53
C ARG A 215 3.56 17.18 0.39
N MET A 216 2.71 18.05 -0.15
CA MET A 216 1.76 17.67 -1.19
C MET A 216 1.42 18.84 -2.11
N ILE A 217 0.94 18.51 -3.31
CA ILE A 217 0.29 19.47 -4.22
C ILE A 217 -1.22 19.37 -4.03
N THR A 218 -1.86 20.51 -3.79
CA THR A 218 -3.31 20.66 -3.64
C THR A 218 -3.88 21.57 -4.74
N PRO A 219 -5.20 21.61 -4.95
CA PRO A 219 -5.80 22.58 -5.85
C PRO A 219 -5.52 24.05 -5.52
N ALA A 220 -5.12 24.35 -4.27
CA ALA A 220 -4.75 25.67 -3.81
C ALA A 220 -3.23 25.96 -3.93
N GLY A 221 -2.46 25.01 -4.46
CA GLY A 221 -1.02 25.08 -4.59
C GLY A 221 -0.29 24.14 -3.63
N TRP A 222 1.00 24.39 -3.48
CA TRP A 222 1.86 23.61 -2.58
C TRP A 222 1.45 23.76 -1.13
N TRP A 223 1.41 22.63 -0.42
CA TRP A 223 1.18 22.57 1.00
C TRP A 223 2.27 21.72 1.65
N GLU A 224 2.85 22.23 2.72
CA GLU A 224 3.86 21.54 3.51
C GLU A 224 3.64 21.83 4.99
N SER A 225 3.50 20.82 5.80
CA SER A 225 3.39 20.97 7.24
C SER A 225 4.76 21.14 7.90
N ARG A 226 4.76 21.69 9.09
CA ARG A 226 5.98 21.79 9.88
C ARG A 226 6.34 20.44 10.47
N ARG A 227 7.62 20.09 10.44
CA ARG A 227 8.14 18.93 11.14
C ARG A 227 8.12 19.16 12.64
N LEU A 228 6.97 18.94 13.27
CA LEU A 228 6.72 19.17 14.71
C LEU A 228 6.02 17.94 15.31
N PRO A 229 6.72 16.82 15.54
CA PRO A 229 6.11 15.63 16.10
C PRO A 229 5.54 15.93 17.50
N GLY A 230 4.28 15.58 17.71
CA GLY A 230 3.63 15.72 19.01
C GLY A 230 3.35 17.16 19.46
N SER A 231 3.18 18.10 18.52
CA SER A 231 2.81 19.49 18.86
C SER A 231 1.44 19.57 19.52
N GLY A 232 1.35 20.34 20.62
CA GLY A 232 0.09 20.72 21.28
C GLY A 232 -0.53 22.03 20.76
N ALA A 233 -0.05 22.59 19.65
CA ALA A 233 -0.42 23.92 19.14
C ALA A 233 -1.70 23.92 18.30
N GLY A 234 -2.75 23.25 18.72
CA GLY A 234 -4.06 23.19 18.04
C GLY A 234 -4.22 21.96 17.14
N PRO A 235 -5.19 21.95 16.22
CA PRO A 235 -5.41 20.84 15.31
C PRO A 235 -4.20 20.61 14.41
N SER A 236 -3.77 19.34 14.27
CA SER A 236 -2.69 18.99 13.35
C SER A 236 -3.23 18.93 11.92
N PRO A 237 -2.68 19.72 10.97
CA PRO A 237 -3.08 19.64 9.58
C PRO A 237 -2.71 18.29 8.94
N ASP A 238 -1.65 17.63 9.42
CA ASP A 238 -1.28 16.28 8.94
C ASP A 238 -2.40 15.27 9.17
N ARG A 239 -3.16 15.41 10.27
CA ARG A 239 -4.31 14.54 10.55
C ARG A 239 -5.46 14.70 9.55
N MET A 240 -5.50 15.77 8.76
CA MET A 240 -6.43 15.91 7.62
C MET A 240 -5.94 15.17 6.39
N VAL A 241 -4.63 15.16 6.16
CA VAL A 241 -3.99 14.50 5.03
C VAL A 241 -3.95 12.98 5.23
N ILE A 242 -3.60 12.55 6.45
CA ILE A 242 -3.54 11.12 6.80
C ILE A 242 -4.96 10.55 6.82
N GLY A 243 -5.23 9.61 5.89
CA GLY A 243 -6.55 9.02 5.69
C GLY A 243 -7.46 9.81 4.74
N SER A 244 -6.92 10.76 3.97
CA SER A 244 -7.66 11.56 2.99
C SER A 244 -7.98 10.82 1.69
N GLU A 245 -7.44 9.61 1.47
CA GLU A 245 -7.62 8.79 0.26
C GLU A 245 -7.28 9.54 -1.04
N GLY A 246 -6.39 10.56 -0.97
CA GLY A 246 -5.96 11.35 -2.12
C GLY A 246 -6.93 12.46 -2.55
N ILE A 247 -8.03 12.69 -1.84
CA ILE A 247 -9.04 13.71 -2.25
C ILE A 247 -8.60 15.16 -2.02
N LEU A 248 -7.58 15.38 -1.19
CA LEU A 248 -7.08 16.72 -0.88
C LEU A 248 -5.94 17.17 -1.80
N GLY A 249 -5.29 16.22 -2.47
CA GLY A 249 -4.15 16.46 -3.34
C GLY A 249 -3.22 15.27 -3.45
N ILE A 250 -2.06 15.45 -4.06
CA ILE A 250 -1.05 14.42 -4.27
C ILE A 250 0.09 14.60 -3.26
N ILE A 251 0.27 13.62 -2.39
CA ILE A 251 1.39 13.58 -1.44
C ILE A 251 2.64 13.21 -2.25
N THR A 252 3.68 14.05 -2.18
CA THR A 252 4.95 13.84 -2.89
C THR A 252 6.07 13.37 -1.97
N GLU A 253 6.08 13.85 -0.72
CA GLU A 253 7.09 13.51 0.29
C GLU A 253 6.50 13.52 1.70
N ALA A 254 7.17 12.86 2.61
CA ALA A 254 6.90 12.94 4.04
C ALA A 254 8.17 12.79 4.86
N TRP A 255 8.23 13.48 6.00
CA TRP A 255 9.15 13.15 7.07
C TRP A 255 8.55 12.06 7.94
N MET A 256 9.27 10.95 8.07
CA MET A 256 8.81 9.76 8.75
C MET A 256 9.75 9.44 9.92
N ARG A 257 9.18 9.17 11.09
CA ARG A 257 9.92 8.63 12.23
C ARG A 257 10.43 7.22 11.89
N ILE A 258 11.72 7.00 12.04
CA ILE A 258 12.40 5.72 11.81
C ILE A 258 12.92 5.10 13.10
N GLN A 259 13.12 3.78 13.07
CA GLN A 259 13.56 3.00 14.21
C GLN A 259 14.95 2.42 13.94
N LYS A 260 15.78 2.27 14.96
CA LYS A 260 16.98 1.42 14.84
C LYS A 260 16.56 0.00 14.48
N ARG A 261 17.27 -0.64 13.57
CA ARG A 261 17.00 -2.05 13.23
C ARG A 261 17.20 -2.93 14.44
N PRO A 262 16.22 -3.81 14.75
CA PRO A 262 16.36 -4.71 15.89
C PRO A 262 17.46 -5.75 15.65
N SER A 263 18.36 -5.85 16.61
CA SER A 263 19.42 -6.86 16.66
C SER A 263 18.98 -8.14 17.41
N PHE A 264 18.05 -7.99 18.32
CA PHE A 264 17.51 -9.08 19.13
C PHE A 264 16.04 -9.30 18.78
N ARG A 265 15.67 -10.56 18.57
CA ARG A 265 14.30 -10.96 18.21
C ARG A 265 13.97 -12.28 18.88
N ALA A 266 12.78 -12.35 19.45
CA ALA A 266 12.18 -13.59 19.94
C ALA A 266 10.75 -13.69 19.42
N THR A 267 10.43 -14.82 18.80
CA THR A 267 9.09 -15.09 18.27
C THR A 267 8.62 -16.46 18.74
N ALA A 268 7.38 -16.55 19.18
CA ALA A 268 6.74 -17.80 19.57
C ALA A 268 5.35 -17.91 18.95
N GLY A 269 5.00 -19.14 18.53
CA GLY A 269 3.64 -19.56 18.24
C GLY A 269 3.10 -20.36 19.44
N ILE A 270 1.97 -19.97 19.99
CA ILE A 270 1.35 -20.58 21.18
C ILE A 270 -0.01 -21.10 20.78
N LEU A 271 -0.24 -22.40 20.95
CA LEU A 271 -1.53 -23.02 20.70
C LEU A 271 -2.45 -22.88 21.92
N PHE A 272 -3.69 -22.53 21.64
CA PHE A 272 -4.76 -22.45 22.62
C PHE A 272 -5.88 -23.41 22.26
N PRO A 273 -6.51 -24.07 23.26
CA PRO A 273 -7.53 -25.09 23.02
C PRO A 273 -8.85 -24.51 22.46
N SER A 274 -9.04 -23.21 22.52
CA SER A 274 -10.19 -22.52 21.95
C SER A 274 -9.85 -21.11 21.52
N TRP A 275 -10.72 -20.52 20.69
CA TRP A 275 -10.63 -19.11 20.29
C TRP A 275 -10.68 -18.17 21.51
N GLU A 276 -11.60 -18.45 22.45
CA GLU A 276 -11.82 -17.64 23.66
C GLU A 276 -10.57 -17.57 24.54
N ALA A 277 -9.90 -18.71 24.75
CA ALA A 277 -8.67 -18.76 25.52
C ALA A 277 -7.53 -17.97 24.84
N GLY A 278 -7.45 -18.05 23.51
CA GLY A 278 -6.45 -17.32 22.73
C GLY A 278 -6.66 -15.80 22.79
N TYR A 279 -7.87 -15.31 22.53
CA TYR A 279 -8.12 -13.87 22.55
C TYR A 279 -8.04 -13.29 23.97
N GLU A 280 -8.38 -14.06 25.00
CA GLU A 280 -8.19 -13.62 26.39
C GLU A 280 -6.71 -13.44 26.73
N ALA A 281 -5.85 -14.33 26.28
CA ALA A 281 -4.39 -14.18 26.40
C ALA A 281 -3.90 -12.93 25.67
N VAL A 282 -4.33 -12.69 24.43
CA VAL A 282 -4.00 -11.47 23.65
C VAL A 282 -4.46 -10.22 24.40
N ARG A 283 -5.70 -10.20 24.91
CA ARG A 283 -6.21 -9.08 25.70
C ARG A 283 -5.34 -8.80 26.93
N ASN A 284 -4.97 -9.83 27.66
CA ASN A 284 -4.15 -9.69 28.88
C ASN A 284 -2.76 -9.14 28.54
N ILE A 285 -2.12 -9.59 27.45
CA ILE A 285 -0.83 -9.07 26.98
C ILE A 285 -0.92 -7.58 26.66
N VAL A 286 -1.96 -7.18 25.92
CA VAL A 286 -2.17 -5.77 25.52
C VAL A 286 -2.47 -4.88 26.74
N GLN A 287 -3.37 -5.32 27.62
CA GLN A 287 -3.74 -4.56 28.83
C GLN A 287 -2.60 -4.46 29.85
N ALA A 288 -1.74 -5.47 29.90
CA ALA A 288 -0.52 -5.43 30.72
C ALA A 288 0.57 -4.50 30.11
N LYS A 289 0.33 -3.91 28.93
CA LYS A 289 1.26 -2.99 28.23
C LYS A 289 2.65 -3.60 28.04
N LEU A 290 2.71 -4.87 27.63
CA LEU A 290 3.97 -5.57 27.37
C LEU A 290 4.62 -5.17 26.04
N TRP A 291 3.88 -4.47 25.19
CA TRP A 291 4.33 -3.89 23.91
C TRP A 291 5.07 -4.90 23.00
N PRO A 292 4.50 -6.09 22.71
CA PRO A 292 5.12 -6.99 21.75
C PRO A 292 5.22 -6.30 20.38
N ALA A 293 6.28 -6.56 19.66
CA ALA A 293 6.49 -6.01 18.32
C ALA A 293 5.45 -6.54 17.32
N ASN A 294 5.06 -7.81 17.49
CA ASN A 294 3.97 -8.43 16.73
C ASN A 294 3.10 -9.26 17.67
N LEU A 295 1.79 -9.10 17.56
CA LEU A 295 0.82 -9.89 18.32
C LEU A 295 -0.39 -10.17 17.43
N ARG A 296 -0.60 -11.44 17.10
CA ARG A 296 -1.72 -11.87 16.25
C ARG A 296 -2.32 -13.15 16.78
N ILE A 297 -3.61 -13.32 16.56
CA ILE A 297 -4.32 -14.56 16.80
C ILE A 297 -4.94 -15.04 15.48
N LEU A 298 -4.81 -16.33 15.21
CA LEU A 298 -5.48 -17.03 14.13
C LEU A 298 -6.51 -17.97 14.75
N ASP A 299 -7.71 -17.98 14.20
CA ASP A 299 -8.72 -18.96 14.58
C ASP A 299 -8.32 -20.37 14.10
N PRO A 300 -9.02 -21.44 14.53
CA PRO A 300 -8.63 -22.79 14.16
C PRO A 300 -8.61 -23.06 12.66
N GLU A 301 -9.54 -22.49 11.89
CA GLU A 301 -9.59 -22.68 10.43
C GLU A 301 -8.43 -21.96 9.74
N GLU A 302 -8.15 -20.72 10.13
CA GLU A 302 -7.02 -19.95 9.60
C GLU A 302 -5.68 -20.56 10.02
N ALA A 303 -5.57 -21.05 11.26
CA ALA A 303 -4.38 -21.72 11.76
C ALA A 303 -4.11 -23.03 11.01
N GLN A 304 -5.14 -23.78 10.67
CA GLN A 304 -5.02 -24.95 9.81
C GLN A 304 -4.52 -24.56 8.42
N ARG A 305 -5.14 -23.55 7.81
CA ARG A 305 -4.83 -23.13 6.44
C ARG A 305 -3.45 -22.51 6.31
N ALA A 306 -3.08 -21.62 7.25
CA ALA A 306 -1.86 -20.82 7.17
C ALA A 306 -0.64 -21.52 7.79
N ALA A 307 -0.84 -22.37 8.79
CA ALA A 307 0.24 -23.04 9.54
C ALA A 307 0.20 -24.59 9.48
N GLY A 308 -0.75 -25.17 8.74
CA GLY A 308 -0.87 -26.63 8.59
C GLY A 308 -1.26 -27.34 9.88
N LEU A 309 -1.95 -26.67 10.81
CA LEU A 309 -2.39 -27.27 12.07
C LEU A 309 -3.64 -28.16 11.90
N ASP A 310 -4.07 -28.78 12.99
CA ASP A 310 -5.15 -29.79 13.00
C ASP A 310 -6.56 -29.20 12.87
N GLY A 311 -6.71 -27.87 12.89
CA GLY A 311 -8.01 -27.19 12.80
C GLY A 311 -8.82 -27.16 14.11
N ASN A 312 -8.23 -27.61 15.24
CA ASN A 312 -8.89 -27.63 16.54
C ASN A 312 -8.39 -26.56 17.51
N SER A 313 -7.22 -25.99 17.26
CA SER A 313 -6.55 -25.05 18.14
C SER A 313 -6.41 -23.67 17.48
N SER A 314 -6.60 -22.60 18.26
CA SER A 314 -6.22 -21.27 17.87
C SER A 314 -4.72 -21.06 18.05
N LEU A 315 -4.10 -20.24 17.18
CA LEU A 315 -2.67 -19.93 17.22
C LEU A 315 -2.47 -18.46 17.56
N VAL A 316 -1.79 -18.16 18.67
CA VAL A 316 -1.29 -16.83 18.98
C VAL A 316 0.18 -16.73 18.57
N ILE A 317 0.50 -15.76 17.72
CA ILE A 317 1.87 -15.40 17.34
C ILE A 317 2.25 -14.16 18.14
N VAL A 318 3.33 -14.26 18.94
CA VAL A 318 3.86 -13.15 19.70
C VAL A 318 5.35 -12.99 19.40
N ALA A 319 5.78 -11.74 19.19
CA ALA A 319 7.18 -11.44 18.95
C ALA A 319 7.62 -10.19 19.75
N PHE A 320 8.82 -10.25 20.27
CA PHE A 320 9.51 -9.12 20.88
C PHE A 320 10.78 -8.80 20.10
N GLU A 321 11.11 -7.53 20.03
CA GLU A 321 12.29 -7.03 19.34
C GLU A 321 12.96 -5.91 20.12
N SER A 322 14.29 -5.84 20.04
CA SER A 322 15.09 -4.77 20.62
C SER A 322 16.33 -4.49 19.77
N ALA A 323 16.71 -3.23 19.67
CA ALA A 323 17.96 -2.83 19.04
C ALA A 323 19.13 -2.85 20.05
N GLU A 324 18.86 -2.79 21.35
CA GLU A 324 19.87 -2.53 22.40
C GLU A 324 19.84 -3.55 23.55
N LEU A 325 18.71 -4.24 23.74
CA LEU A 325 18.52 -5.16 24.88
C LEU A 325 18.27 -6.59 24.37
N THR A 326 18.87 -7.56 25.03
CA THR A 326 18.66 -9.00 24.81
C THR A 326 17.41 -9.50 25.53
#